data_91818ea7feb96e7e7c63ddfee04b991b
#
_entry.id   91818ea7feb96e7e7c63ddfee04b991b
#
_cell.length_a   1.000
_cell.length_b   1.000
_cell.length_c   1.000
_cell.angle_alpha   90.00
_cell.angle_beta   90.00
_cell.angle_gamma   90.00
#
_symmetry.space_group_name_H-M   'P 1'
#
loop_
_entity.id
_entity.type
_entity.pdbx_description
1 polymer ?
#
loop_
_entity_poly.entity_id
_entity_poly.type
_entity_poly.pdbx_seq_one_letter_code
_entity_poly.pdbx_strand_id
1 'polypeptide(L)'
;MNIAINGFGRIGRQVLRIILEKHPDLNVVLINDLSDPATLAHLFTFDSTYGTFMGKVELKGDQLITAHGKAKLTAIKNPAELPHKALKVDVVLECTGFFTKREDAGLHLSAGAKKVIISAPCKDKADGTFCIGVNDKEYDAKTMHVISNASCTTNCLAPMAKVLEDSFGIQSGLMTTVHSYTNDQNLLDLPHKDLRRARAAAINIVPSSTGAAKAIGEVIPSLKGKLNGISLRVPTPTGSITDLTVITKKDVTVEEVNSAFEKAGKGPMKGILRVENRPIVQRDIVGDSHSCIIDSALTQVIDKRLLKVFGWYDNEWGYSNRIVELASLLLQ
;
A
#
# COMPACT_ATOMS: atom_id res chain seq x y z
N MET A 1 13.94 -16.59 3.06
CA MET A 1 12.56 -16.58 3.59
C MET A 1 11.60 -17.05 2.51
N ASN A 2 10.69 -17.99 2.81
CA ASN A 2 9.70 -18.50 1.86
C ASN A 2 8.41 -17.69 1.93
N ILE A 3 8.01 -17.10 0.80
CA ILE A 3 6.85 -16.25 0.65
C ILE A 3 5.76 -16.97 -0.15
N ALA A 4 4.51 -16.84 0.28
CA ALA A 4 3.35 -17.15 -0.54
C ALA A 4 2.60 -15.86 -0.90
N ILE A 5 2.17 -15.72 -2.15
CA ILE A 5 1.31 -14.63 -2.61
C ILE A 5 -0.08 -15.23 -2.86
N ASN A 6 -1.07 -14.78 -2.10
CA ASN A 6 -2.47 -15.13 -2.30
C ASN A 6 -3.19 -13.97 -3.01
N GLY A 7 -3.62 -14.18 -4.24
CA GLY A 7 -4.11 -13.14 -5.14
C GLY A 7 -2.99 -12.54 -6.00
N PHE A 8 -3.00 -12.88 -7.30
CA PHE A 8 -1.99 -12.41 -8.26
C PHE A 8 -2.56 -11.31 -9.18
N GLY A 9 -3.34 -10.41 -8.56
CA GLY A 9 -3.87 -9.20 -9.16
C GLY A 9 -2.80 -8.11 -9.33
N ARG A 10 -3.22 -6.84 -9.38
CA ARG A 10 -2.30 -5.69 -9.52
C ARG A 10 -1.19 -5.72 -8.46
N ILE A 11 -1.57 -5.79 -7.18
CA ILE A 11 -0.61 -5.74 -6.06
C ILE A 11 0.27 -6.99 -6.03
N GLY A 12 -0.29 -8.20 -6.11
CA GLY A 12 0.49 -9.44 -6.07
C GLY A 12 1.56 -9.52 -7.17
N ARG A 13 1.25 -9.04 -8.39
CA ARG A 13 2.22 -8.98 -9.49
C ARG A 13 3.33 -7.96 -9.25
N GLN A 14 3.00 -6.76 -8.73
CA GLN A 14 4.03 -5.76 -8.41
C GLN A 14 4.93 -6.23 -7.25
N VAL A 15 4.35 -6.87 -6.24
CA VAL A 15 5.11 -7.50 -5.15
C VAL A 15 6.12 -8.51 -5.70
N LEU A 16 5.71 -9.40 -6.60
CA LEU A 16 6.65 -10.35 -7.22
C LEU A 16 7.75 -9.62 -8.00
N ARG A 17 7.43 -8.58 -8.80
CA ARG A 17 8.44 -7.78 -9.54
C ARG A 17 9.46 -7.18 -8.58
N ILE A 18 9.01 -6.55 -7.50
CA ILE A 18 9.88 -5.92 -6.50
C ILE A 18 10.78 -6.95 -5.82
N ILE A 19 10.24 -8.11 -5.46
CA ILE A 19 11.03 -9.21 -4.88
C ILE A 19 12.13 -9.63 -5.87
N LEU A 20 11.80 -9.86 -7.14
CA LEU A 20 12.75 -10.29 -8.15
C LEU A 20 13.80 -9.23 -8.49
N GLU A 21 13.48 -7.96 -8.34
CA GLU A 21 14.40 -6.86 -8.67
C GLU A 21 15.29 -6.46 -7.49
N LYS A 22 14.80 -6.55 -6.25
CA LYS A 22 15.44 -5.90 -5.09
C LYS A 22 15.68 -6.79 -3.89
N HIS A 23 15.01 -7.96 -3.77
CA HIS A 23 15.01 -8.78 -2.56
C HIS A 23 15.38 -10.25 -2.86
N PRO A 24 16.64 -10.55 -3.21
CA PRO A 24 17.07 -11.91 -3.55
C PRO A 24 17.03 -12.88 -2.35
N ASP A 25 16.88 -12.38 -1.14
CA ASP A 25 16.70 -13.14 0.10
C ASP A 25 15.26 -13.66 0.31
N LEU A 26 14.30 -13.14 -0.47
CA LEU A 26 12.91 -13.57 -0.46
C LEU A 26 12.64 -14.56 -1.58
N ASN A 27 12.19 -15.76 -1.23
CA ASN A 27 11.88 -16.82 -2.17
C ASN A 27 10.36 -17.02 -2.27
N VAL A 28 9.76 -16.66 -3.41
CA VAL A 28 8.34 -16.90 -3.65
C VAL A 28 8.15 -18.36 -4.04
N VAL A 29 7.56 -19.15 -3.15
CA VAL A 29 7.37 -20.61 -3.34
C VAL A 29 5.96 -20.97 -3.79
N LEU A 30 4.98 -20.08 -3.58
CA LEU A 30 3.57 -20.28 -3.91
C LEU A 30 2.95 -18.98 -4.41
N ILE A 31 2.18 -19.10 -5.47
CA ILE A 31 1.25 -18.07 -5.96
C ILE A 31 -0.11 -18.74 -6.11
N ASN A 32 -1.12 -18.23 -5.43
CA ASN A 32 -2.50 -18.73 -5.53
C ASN A 32 -3.39 -17.66 -6.15
N ASP A 33 -4.08 -18.01 -7.23
CA ASP A 33 -5.10 -17.18 -7.88
C ASP A 33 -6.09 -18.10 -8.61
N LEU A 34 -7.34 -17.69 -8.74
CA LEU A 34 -8.37 -18.51 -9.38
C LEU A 34 -8.34 -18.46 -10.91
N SER A 35 -7.50 -17.59 -11.48
CA SER A 35 -7.28 -17.49 -12.92
C SER A 35 -6.33 -18.60 -13.41
N ASP A 36 -6.37 -18.90 -14.70
CA ASP A 36 -5.49 -19.92 -15.30
C ASP A 36 -4.02 -19.47 -15.31
N PRO A 37 -3.08 -20.44 -15.19
CA PRO A 37 -1.65 -20.14 -15.09
C PRO A 37 -1.08 -19.36 -16.29
N ALA A 38 -1.57 -19.60 -17.51
CA ALA A 38 -1.06 -18.93 -18.72
C ALA A 38 -1.44 -17.44 -18.69
N THR A 39 -2.66 -17.12 -18.33
CA THR A 39 -3.11 -15.72 -18.13
C THR A 39 -2.31 -15.05 -17.03
N LEU A 40 -2.04 -15.71 -15.91
CA LEU A 40 -1.24 -15.15 -14.81
C LEU A 40 0.19 -14.81 -15.26
N ALA A 41 0.85 -15.73 -15.96
CA ALA A 41 2.21 -15.54 -16.49
C ALA A 41 2.24 -14.41 -17.55
N HIS A 42 1.24 -14.35 -18.43
CA HIS A 42 1.11 -13.30 -19.42
C HIS A 42 0.97 -11.91 -18.77
N LEU A 43 0.03 -11.76 -17.83
CA LEU A 43 -0.21 -10.50 -17.13
C LEU A 43 0.93 -10.09 -16.18
N PHE A 44 1.74 -11.03 -15.72
CA PHE A 44 2.96 -10.73 -15.01
C PHE A 44 4.04 -10.17 -15.94
N THR A 45 4.17 -10.76 -17.14
CA THR A 45 5.14 -10.33 -18.15
C THR A 45 4.76 -8.97 -18.73
N PHE A 46 3.50 -8.78 -19.15
CA PHE A 46 3.04 -7.57 -19.82
C PHE A 46 2.13 -6.76 -18.90
N ASP A 47 2.56 -5.55 -18.56
CA ASP A 47 1.81 -4.65 -17.71
C ASP A 47 1.62 -3.30 -18.42
N SER A 48 0.36 -2.86 -18.57
CA SER A 48 0.04 -1.62 -19.29
C SER A 48 0.54 -0.36 -18.58
N THR A 49 0.77 -0.43 -17.27
CA THR A 49 1.23 0.71 -16.46
C THR A 49 2.75 0.74 -16.32
N TYR A 50 3.37 -0.43 -16.02
CA TYR A 50 4.80 -0.55 -15.69
C TYR A 50 5.62 -1.17 -16.83
N GLY A 51 4.99 -1.50 -17.96
CA GLY A 51 5.67 -2.08 -19.09
C GLY A 51 6.02 -3.56 -18.94
N THR A 52 6.73 -4.08 -19.92
CA THR A 52 7.14 -5.49 -19.97
C THR A 52 8.18 -5.78 -18.88
N PHE A 53 7.99 -6.86 -18.13
CA PHE A 53 9.00 -7.37 -17.21
C PHE A 53 10.16 -8.00 -18.00
N MET A 54 11.35 -7.45 -17.83
CA MET A 54 12.52 -7.84 -18.62
C MET A 54 13.29 -9.04 -18.05
N GLY A 55 12.90 -9.54 -16.87
CA GLY A 55 13.51 -10.70 -16.26
C GLY A 55 13.01 -12.02 -16.87
N LYS A 56 13.64 -13.13 -16.48
CA LYS A 56 13.20 -14.48 -16.88
C LYS A 56 11.83 -14.81 -16.31
N VAL A 57 10.89 -15.19 -17.18
CA VAL A 57 9.57 -15.73 -16.83
C VAL A 57 9.27 -16.90 -17.74
N GLU A 58 9.07 -18.09 -17.20
CA GLU A 58 8.72 -19.29 -17.93
C GLU A 58 7.64 -20.06 -17.18
N LEU A 59 6.60 -20.47 -17.88
CA LEU A 59 5.55 -21.32 -17.32
C LEU A 59 5.83 -22.78 -17.72
N LYS A 60 5.98 -23.67 -16.72
CA LYS A 60 6.09 -25.12 -16.93
C LYS A 60 5.06 -25.86 -16.06
N GLY A 61 3.98 -26.32 -16.69
CA GLY A 61 2.85 -26.93 -15.97
C GLY A 61 2.25 -25.95 -14.96
N ASP A 62 2.29 -26.30 -13.69
CA ASP A 62 1.82 -25.49 -12.56
C ASP A 62 2.95 -24.66 -11.88
N GLN A 63 4.06 -24.44 -12.57
CA GLN A 63 5.21 -23.70 -12.01
C GLN A 63 5.53 -22.47 -12.82
N LEU A 64 5.59 -21.32 -12.15
CA LEU A 64 6.18 -20.10 -12.66
C LEU A 64 7.68 -20.08 -12.33
N ILE A 65 8.53 -20.14 -13.33
CA ILE A 65 9.99 -20.16 -13.20
C ILE A 65 10.52 -18.76 -13.45
N THR A 66 11.26 -18.24 -12.49
CA THR A 66 11.92 -16.93 -12.56
C THR A 66 13.42 -17.07 -12.32
N ALA A 67 14.14 -15.93 -12.32
CA ALA A 67 15.56 -15.93 -11.96
C ALA A 67 15.83 -16.36 -10.50
N HIS A 68 14.87 -16.14 -9.59
CA HIS A 68 15.00 -16.48 -8.16
C HIS A 68 14.50 -17.89 -7.80
N GLY A 69 13.99 -18.66 -8.76
CA GLY A 69 13.51 -20.03 -8.48
C GLY A 69 12.15 -20.32 -9.10
N LYS A 70 11.41 -21.18 -8.42
CA LYS A 70 10.14 -21.73 -8.92
C LYS A 70 9.05 -21.45 -7.91
N ALA A 71 7.98 -20.78 -8.32
CA ALA A 71 6.75 -20.64 -7.55
C ALA A 71 5.70 -21.63 -8.07
N LYS A 72 5.11 -22.42 -7.18
CA LYS A 72 3.96 -23.27 -7.51
C LYS A 72 2.73 -22.38 -7.73
N LEU A 73 2.00 -22.62 -8.81
CA LEU A 73 0.71 -21.97 -9.07
C LEU A 73 -0.42 -22.87 -8.59
N THR A 74 -1.40 -22.31 -7.90
CA THR A 74 -2.60 -23.01 -7.44
C THR A 74 -3.84 -22.16 -7.65
N ALA A 75 -5.03 -22.81 -7.71
CA ALA A 75 -6.33 -22.17 -7.84
C ALA A 75 -7.28 -22.63 -6.72
N ILE A 76 -6.85 -22.46 -5.47
CA ILE A 76 -7.55 -22.94 -4.28
C ILE A 76 -8.32 -21.77 -3.66
N LYS A 77 -9.64 -21.94 -3.46
CA LYS A 77 -10.51 -20.88 -2.92
C LYS A 77 -10.36 -20.69 -1.41
N ASN A 78 -10.21 -21.78 -0.68
CA ASN A 78 -10.14 -21.76 0.78
C ASN A 78 -8.68 -21.67 1.24
N PRO A 79 -8.26 -20.58 1.92
CA PRO A 79 -6.89 -20.42 2.38
C PRO A 79 -6.38 -21.53 3.31
N ALA A 80 -7.28 -22.19 4.05
CA ALA A 80 -6.94 -23.30 4.95
C ALA A 80 -6.46 -24.56 4.22
N GLU A 81 -6.75 -24.70 2.92
CA GLU A 81 -6.37 -25.83 2.08
C GLU A 81 -5.07 -25.62 1.29
N LEU A 82 -4.49 -24.42 1.41
CA LEU A 82 -3.25 -24.08 0.70
C LEU A 82 -2.06 -24.87 1.26
N PRO A 83 -1.10 -25.30 0.42
CA PRO A 83 -0.01 -26.21 0.83
C PRO A 83 1.11 -25.47 1.60
N HIS A 84 0.77 -24.54 2.49
CA HIS A 84 1.77 -23.71 3.20
C HIS A 84 2.75 -24.55 4.02
N LYS A 85 2.24 -25.57 4.76
CA LYS A 85 3.09 -26.45 5.57
C LYS A 85 4.07 -27.24 4.70
N ALA A 86 3.61 -27.81 3.58
CA ALA A 86 4.44 -28.60 2.67
C ALA A 86 5.52 -27.74 2.00
N LEU A 87 5.21 -26.50 1.66
CA LEU A 87 6.12 -25.53 1.05
C LEU A 87 6.94 -24.73 2.05
N LYS A 88 6.78 -25.00 3.36
CA LYS A 88 7.45 -24.27 4.45
C LYS A 88 7.32 -22.76 4.33
N VAL A 89 6.08 -22.29 4.09
CA VAL A 89 5.80 -20.86 3.94
C VAL A 89 6.03 -20.13 5.25
N ASP A 90 6.86 -19.12 5.22
CA ASP A 90 7.13 -18.25 6.37
C ASP A 90 6.10 -17.13 6.45
N VAL A 91 5.89 -16.40 5.35
CA VAL A 91 4.97 -15.27 5.29
C VAL A 91 4.03 -15.40 4.10
N VAL A 92 2.73 -15.17 4.34
CA VAL A 92 1.73 -15.02 3.29
C VAL A 92 1.47 -13.53 3.07
N LEU A 93 1.51 -13.11 1.81
CA LEU A 93 1.05 -11.79 1.37
C LEU A 93 -0.37 -11.97 0.83
N GLU A 94 -1.36 -11.56 1.62
CA GLU A 94 -2.77 -11.67 1.28
C GLU A 94 -3.17 -10.49 0.40
N CYS A 95 -3.18 -10.71 -0.91
CA CYS A 95 -3.38 -9.70 -1.95
C CYS A 95 -4.70 -9.86 -2.72
N THR A 96 -5.63 -10.71 -2.27
CA THR A 96 -6.91 -10.92 -2.94
C THR A 96 -7.90 -9.80 -2.72
N GLY A 97 -7.79 -9.05 -1.61
CA GLY A 97 -8.79 -8.09 -1.16
C GLY A 97 -10.07 -8.73 -0.58
N PHE A 98 -10.17 -10.06 -0.53
CA PHE A 98 -11.32 -10.78 0.02
C PHE A 98 -11.14 -11.12 1.50
N PHE A 99 -10.00 -11.70 1.87
CA PHE A 99 -9.69 -12.14 3.24
C PHE A 99 -9.10 -11.00 4.06
N THR A 100 -9.90 -9.95 4.27
CA THR A 100 -9.47 -8.71 4.93
C THR A 100 -9.88 -8.62 6.40
N LYS A 101 -10.56 -9.64 6.94
CA LYS A 101 -10.74 -9.80 8.38
C LYS A 101 -9.60 -10.62 8.96
N ARG A 102 -9.26 -10.38 10.21
CA ARG A 102 -8.20 -11.11 10.93
C ARG A 102 -8.47 -12.61 10.95
N GLU A 103 -9.73 -13.01 11.19
CA GLU A 103 -10.14 -14.41 11.24
C GLU A 103 -9.97 -15.08 9.87
N ASP A 104 -10.48 -14.45 8.81
CA ASP A 104 -10.42 -14.98 7.44
C ASP A 104 -8.96 -15.13 6.96
N ALA A 105 -8.12 -14.11 7.19
CA ALA A 105 -6.70 -14.15 6.88
C ALA A 105 -5.95 -15.15 7.76
N GLY A 106 -6.41 -15.38 8.99
CA GLY A 106 -5.87 -16.37 9.92
C GLY A 106 -5.95 -17.82 9.43
N LEU A 107 -6.81 -18.12 8.44
CA LEU A 107 -6.89 -19.44 7.80
C LEU A 107 -5.55 -19.86 7.17
N HIS A 108 -4.75 -18.92 6.73
CA HIS A 108 -3.39 -19.21 6.25
C HIS A 108 -2.47 -19.77 7.34
N LEU A 109 -2.64 -19.33 8.60
CA LEU A 109 -1.89 -19.89 9.74
C LEU A 109 -2.30 -21.34 9.99
N SER A 110 -3.60 -21.64 9.87
CA SER A 110 -4.13 -23.00 10.00
C SER A 110 -3.57 -23.94 8.91
N ALA A 111 -3.29 -23.42 7.72
CA ALA A 111 -2.63 -24.14 6.62
C ALA A 111 -1.11 -24.32 6.82
N GLY A 112 -0.52 -23.71 7.84
CA GLY A 112 0.88 -23.87 8.23
C GLY A 112 1.82 -22.72 7.90
N ALA A 113 1.32 -21.56 7.49
CA ALA A 113 2.13 -20.34 7.41
C ALA A 113 2.45 -19.80 8.81
N LYS A 114 3.57 -19.09 8.97
CA LYS A 114 3.95 -18.51 10.28
C LYS A 114 3.36 -17.12 10.48
N LYS A 115 3.26 -16.32 9.44
CA LYS A 115 2.78 -14.93 9.46
C LYS A 115 1.92 -14.62 8.23
N VAL A 116 1.04 -13.63 8.37
CA VAL A 116 0.19 -13.13 7.29
C VAL A 116 0.21 -11.62 7.28
N ILE A 117 0.42 -11.03 6.11
CA ILE A 117 0.27 -9.58 5.86
C ILE A 117 -0.97 -9.38 4.98
N ILE A 118 -1.96 -8.68 5.49
CA ILE A 118 -3.13 -8.25 4.72
C ILE A 118 -2.75 -6.98 3.93
N SER A 119 -2.85 -7.04 2.60
CA SER A 119 -2.58 -5.89 1.71
C SER A 119 -3.76 -4.92 1.58
N ALA A 120 -4.44 -4.68 2.68
CA ALA A 120 -5.59 -3.78 2.80
C ALA A 120 -5.79 -3.38 4.27
N PRO A 121 -6.57 -2.32 4.56
CA PRO A 121 -7.06 -2.10 5.91
C PRO A 121 -7.85 -3.30 6.40
N CYS A 122 -7.57 -3.77 7.61
CA CYS A 122 -8.33 -4.85 8.22
C CYS A 122 -9.78 -4.40 8.50
N LYS A 123 -10.77 -5.23 8.15
CA LYS A 123 -12.19 -4.89 8.36
C LYS A 123 -12.63 -4.99 9.81
N ASP A 124 -11.92 -5.78 10.58
CA ASP A 124 -12.04 -5.89 12.03
C ASP A 124 -10.74 -5.41 12.70
N LYS A 125 -10.20 -6.12 13.65
CA LYS A 125 -8.95 -5.77 14.34
C LYS A 125 -7.86 -6.80 14.03
N ALA A 126 -6.88 -6.43 13.21
CA ALA A 126 -5.64 -7.20 13.05
C ALA A 126 -4.82 -7.22 14.36
N ASP A 127 -3.83 -8.11 14.45
CA ASP A 127 -2.89 -8.12 15.60
C ASP A 127 -2.08 -6.80 15.66
N GLY A 128 -1.85 -6.18 14.51
CA GLY A 128 -1.27 -4.85 14.35
C GLY A 128 -1.52 -4.26 12.96
N THR A 129 -1.54 -2.94 12.85
CA THR A 129 -1.60 -2.19 11.58
C THR A 129 -0.33 -1.35 11.47
N PHE A 130 0.44 -1.55 10.39
CA PHE A 130 1.77 -0.96 10.27
C PHE A 130 1.93 -0.12 9.01
N CYS A 131 2.60 1.02 9.17
CA CYS A 131 3.18 1.83 8.10
C CYS A 131 4.68 1.95 8.36
N ILE A 132 5.50 1.42 7.47
CA ILE A 132 6.96 1.46 7.59
C ILE A 132 7.44 2.92 7.70
N GLY A 133 8.37 3.16 8.63
CA GLY A 133 8.89 4.49 8.95
C GLY A 133 8.01 5.30 9.89
N VAL A 134 6.85 4.77 10.33
CA VAL A 134 5.93 5.45 11.25
C VAL A 134 5.79 4.69 12.56
N ASN A 135 5.36 3.43 12.52
CA ASN A 135 5.12 2.60 13.73
C ASN A 135 5.62 1.15 13.59
N ASP A 136 6.43 0.85 12.59
CA ASP A 136 6.98 -0.50 12.34
C ASP A 136 7.79 -1.05 13.52
N LYS A 137 8.38 -0.19 14.35
CA LYS A 137 9.12 -0.56 15.55
C LYS A 137 8.25 -1.12 16.69
N GLU A 138 6.92 -0.96 16.58
CA GLU A 138 5.96 -1.50 17.54
C GLU A 138 5.61 -2.97 17.26
N TYR A 139 6.16 -3.55 16.16
CA TYR A 139 5.90 -4.94 15.79
C TYR A 139 6.52 -5.89 16.83
N ASP A 140 5.69 -6.80 17.35
CA ASP A 140 6.12 -7.91 18.22
C ASP A 140 5.93 -9.26 17.50
N ALA A 141 7.05 -9.87 17.12
CA ALA A 141 7.05 -11.14 16.40
C ALA A 141 6.45 -12.32 17.20
N LYS A 142 6.37 -12.22 18.54
CA LYS A 142 5.84 -13.29 19.38
C LYS A 142 4.33 -13.31 19.45
N THR A 143 3.71 -12.14 19.38
CA THR A 143 2.26 -11.98 19.60
C THR A 143 1.47 -11.59 18.35
N MET A 144 2.13 -11.00 17.35
CA MET A 144 1.49 -10.51 16.14
C MET A 144 1.72 -11.47 14.96
N HIS A 145 0.69 -12.17 14.53
CA HIS A 145 0.75 -13.17 13.46
C HIS A 145 -0.03 -12.78 12.20
N VAL A 146 -1.12 -12.03 12.34
CA VAL A 146 -1.92 -11.50 11.24
C VAL A 146 -1.92 -9.98 11.35
N ILE A 147 -1.18 -9.33 10.47
CA ILE A 147 -1.01 -7.88 10.48
C ILE A 147 -1.52 -7.24 9.19
N SER A 148 -1.82 -5.96 9.25
CA SER A 148 -2.24 -5.16 8.10
C SER A 148 -1.16 -4.15 7.71
N ASN A 149 -0.91 -4.02 6.40
CA ASN A 149 -0.09 -2.94 5.84
C ASN A 149 -0.92 -1.66 5.59
N ALA A 150 -2.08 -1.51 6.23
CA ALA A 150 -3.02 -0.42 6.01
C ALA A 150 -3.41 -0.26 4.52
N SER A 151 -3.74 0.95 4.06
CA SER A 151 -3.99 1.25 2.65
C SER A 151 -2.83 2.02 2.01
N CYS A 152 -2.79 2.08 0.68
CA CYS A 152 -1.85 2.93 -0.05
C CYS A 152 -1.97 4.41 0.36
N THR A 153 -3.20 4.89 0.53
CA THR A 153 -3.46 6.26 0.99
C THR A 153 -2.99 6.47 2.44
N THR A 154 -3.19 5.50 3.32
CA THR A 154 -2.67 5.57 4.71
C THR A 154 -1.15 5.60 4.70
N ASN A 155 -0.48 4.82 3.84
CA ASN A 155 0.97 4.81 3.70
C ASN A 155 1.54 6.15 3.19
N CYS A 156 0.77 6.93 2.41
CA CYS A 156 1.14 8.29 2.05
C CYS A 156 0.86 9.27 3.20
N LEU A 157 -0.34 9.22 3.78
CA LEU A 157 -0.80 10.17 4.79
C LEU A 157 -0.05 10.03 6.11
N ALA A 158 0.31 8.81 6.54
CA ALA A 158 0.94 8.57 7.84
C ALA A 158 2.33 9.23 7.97
N PRO A 159 3.26 9.11 7.01
CA PRO A 159 4.50 9.87 7.05
C PRO A 159 4.28 11.39 7.08
N MET A 160 3.34 11.94 6.29
CA MET A 160 2.99 13.36 6.32
C MET A 160 2.53 13.79 7.71
N ALA A 161 1.55 13.06 8.24
CA ALA A 161 0.96 13.37 9.54
C ALA A 161 1.96 13.21 10.69
N LYS A 162 2.84 12.20 10.62
CA LYS A 162 3.89 11.95 11.63
C LYS A 162 4.87 13.10 11.72
N VAL A 163 5.39 13.58 10.57
CA VAL A 163 6.31 14.73 10.55
C VAL A 163 5.65 15.98 11.11
N LEU A 164 4.39 16.24 10.73
CA LEU A 164 3.68 17.42 11.21
C LEU A 164 3.31 17.33 12.69
N GLU A 165 2.85 16.16 13.17
CA GLU A 165 2.51 15.96 14.59
C GLU A 165 3.76 16.09 15.47
N ASP A 166 4.88 15.47 15.09
CA ASP A 166 6.11 15.50 15.87
C ASP A 166 6.74 16.90 15.91
N SER A 167 6.66 17.67 14.82
CA SER A 167 7.31 18.99 14.71
C SER A 167 6.44 20.12 15.27
N PHE A 168 5.16 20.11 14.92
CA PHE A 168 4.28 21.27 15.13
C PHE A 168 3.03 20.93 15.96
N GLY A 169 2.69 19.63 16.07
CA GLY A 169 1.44 19.14 16.65
C GLY A 169 0.23 19.45 15.75
N ILE A 170 -0.66 18.47 15.60
CA ILE A 170 -1.92 18.62 14.85
C ILE A 170 -3.07 18.78 15.84
N GLN A 171 -3.86 19.83 15.67
CA GLN A 171 -5.09 20.03 16.42
C GLN A 171 -6.23 19.25 15.76
N SER A 172 -6.46 19.46 14.47
CA SER A 172 -7.45 18.79 13.64
C SER A 172 -7.11 18.97 12.16
N GLY A 173 -7.72 18.17 11.29
CA GLY A 173 -7.51 18.30 9.85
C GLY A 173 -8.44 17.49 8.99
N LEU A 174 -8.48 17.86 7.72
CA LEU A 174 -9.20 17.15 6.67
C LEU A 174 -8.24 16.77 5.55
N MET A 175 -8.45 15.58 4.97
CA MET A 175 -7.71 15.17 3.80
C MET A 175 -8.64 14.85 2.63
N THR A 176 -8.19 15.14 1.44
CA THR A 176 -8.77 14.64 0.20
C THR A 176 -7.69 13.91 -0.58
N THR A 177 -7.91 12.64 -0.91
CA THR A 177 -7.04 12.00 -1.89
C THR A 177 -7.69 12.04 -3.27
N VAL A 178 -7.00 12.64 -4.24
CA VAL A 178 -7.31 12.50 -5.66
C VAL A 178 -6.60 11.24 -6.13
N HIS A 179 -7.39 10.18 -6.34
CA HIS A 179 -6.90 8.82 -6.44
C HIS A 179 -7.22 8.20 -7.79
N SER A 180 -6.27 7.49 -8.36
CA SER A 180 -6.51 6.68 -9.55
C SER A 180 -7.67 5.71 -9.35
N TYR A 181 -8.35 5.32 -10.43
CA TYR A 181 -9.36 4.28 -10.37
C TYR A 181 -8.74 2.93 -9.99
N THR A 182 -9.52 2.05 -9.42
CA THR A 182 -9.11 0.70 -9.01
C THR A 182 -10.15 -0.32 -9.47
N ASN A 183 -9.79 -1.61 -9.49
CA ASN A 183 -10.65 -2.68 -9.99
C ASN A 183 -11.95 -2.92 -9.19
N ASP A 184 -12.16 -2.19 -8.11
CA ASP A 184 -13.44 -2.14 -7.39
C ASP A 184 -14.46 -1.20 -8.07
N GLN A 185 -14.03 -0.42 -9.07
CA GLN A 185 -14.90 0.43 -9.88
C GLN A 185 -15.26 -0.27 -11.20
N ASN A 186 -16.44 0.02 -11.70
CA ASN A 186 -16.90 -0.49 -12.99
C ASN A 186 -16.36 0.37 -14.15
N LEU A 187 -15.98 -0.27 -15.24
CA LEU A 187 -15.56 0.44 -16.47
C LEU A 187 -16.71 1.23 -17.07
N LEU A 188 -17.89 0.61 -17.15
CA LEU A 188 -19.16 1.22 -17.56
C LEU A 188 -20.15 1.20 -16.38
N ASP A 189 -21.30 1.88 -16.52
CA ASP A 189 -22.36 1.89 -15.51
C ASP A 189 -22.87 0.46 -15.25
N LEU A 190 -22.61 -0.08 -14.07
CA LEU A 190 -23.00 -1.42 -13.64
C LEU A 190 -23.35 -1.43 -12.14
N PRO A 191 -24.18 -2.39 -11.69
CA PRO A 191 -24.54 -2.48 -10.27
C PRO A 191 -23.34 -2.57 -9.34
N HIS A 192 -23.35 -1.74 -8.31
CA HIS A 192 -22.36 -1.72 -7.24
C HIS A 192 -23.07 -1.29 -5.93
N LYS A 193 -22.63 -1.78 -4.78
CA LYS A 193 -23.19 -1.41 -3.46
C LYS A 193 -23.04 0.08 -3.13
N ASP A 194 -21.98 0.72 -3.62
CA ASP A 194 -21.79 2.17 -3.61
C ASP A 194 -22.26 2.71 -4.95
N LEU A 195 -23.35 3.47 -4.97
CA LEU A 195 -23.97 3.99 -6.20
C LEU A 195 -23.06 4.95 -6.97
N ARG A 196 -22.10 5.62 -6.32
CA ARG A 196 -21.12 6.45 -7.03
C ARG A 196 -20.09 5.60 -7.77
N ARG A 197 -19.63 4.49 -7.16
CA ARG A 197 -18.74 3.52 -7.81
C ARG A 197 -19.44 2.65 -8.86
N ALA A 198 -20.77 2.66 -8.90
CA ALA A 198 -21.55 2.05 -9.96
C ALA A 198 -21.39 2.76 -11.32
N ARG A 199 -20.86 3.99 -11.34
CA ARG A 199 -20.71 4.81 -12.54
C ARG A 199 -19.35 4.55 -13.21
N ALA A 200 -19.32 4.78 -14.53
CA ALA A 200 -18.16 4.56 -15.39
C ALA A 200 -16.90 5.26 -14.87
N ALA A 201 -15.87 4.47 -14.54
CA ALA A 201 -14.65 4.97 -13.90
C ALA A 201 -13.78 5.84 -14.81
N ALA A 202 -13.76 5.54 -16.12
CA ALA A 202 -12.82 6.13 -17.06
C ALA A 202 -13.22 7.54 -17.56
N ILE A 203 -14.42 8.03 -17.21
CA ILE A 203 -14.96 9.31 -17.70
C ILE A 203 -15.54 10.20 -16.59
N ASN A 204 -15.44 9.77 -15.32
CA ASN A 204 -16.02 10.50 -14.20
C ASN A 204 -15.00 10.81 -13.11
N ILE A 205 -15.22 11.90 -12.38
CA ILE A 205 -14.69 12.08 -11.03
C ILE A 205 -15.71 11.45 -10.08
N VAL A 206 -15.28 10.41 -9.34
CA VAL A 206 -16.17 9.63 -8.47
C VAL A 206 -15.82 9.89 -7.00
N PRO A 207 -16.58 10.70 -6.26
CA PRO A 207 -16.41 10.84 -4.83
C PRO A 207 -16.69 9.51 -4.12
N SER A 208 -15.77 9.10 -3.24
CA SER A 208 -15.85 7.82 -2.53
C SER A 208 -15.46 8.01 -1.08
N SER A 209 -16.00 7.18 -0.21
CA SER A 209 -15.51 7.09 1.16
C SER A 209 -14.10 6.53 1.20
N THR A 210 -13.30 6.95 2.17
CA THR A 210 -12.00 6.35 2.47
C THR A 210 -11.85 6.15 3.98
N GLY A 211 -11.32 4.99 4.37
CA GLY A 211 -10.96 4.72 5.75
C GLY A 211 -9.58 5.25 6.14
N ALA A 212 -8.81 5.79 5.17
CA ALA A 212 -7.40 6.13 5.37
C ALA A 212 -7.18 7.15 6.50
N ALA A 213 -7.98 8.21 6.56
CA ALA A 213 -7.85 9.21 7.62
C ALA A 213 -8.22 8.68 9.01
N LYS A 214 -9.20 7.76 9.09
CA LYS A 214 -9.56 7.11 10.36
C LYS A 214 -8.49 6.11 10.80
N ALA A 215 -7.89 5.39 9.85
CA ALA A 215 -6.81 4.42 10.10
C ALA A 215 -5.52 5.10 10.63
N ILE A 216 -5.34 6.40 10.43
CA ILE A 216 -4.21 7.14 11.03
C ILE A 216 -4.18 6.99 12.55
N GLY A 217 -5.32 6.95 13.22
CA GLY A 217 -5.40 6.73 14.67
C GLY A 217 -4.94 5.35 15.14
N GLU A 218 -4.79 4.38 14.23
CA GLU A 218 -4.22 3.05 14.53
C GLU A 218 -2.69 3.07 14.49
N VAL A 219 -2.10 3.86 13.57
CA VAL A 219 -0.65 3.94 13.37
C VAL A 219 -0.01 5.14 14.10
N ILE A 220 -0.80 6.18 14.41
CA ILE A 220 -0.38 7.35 15.20
C ILE A 220 -1.49 7.62 16.24
N PRO A 221 -1.45 6.98 17.42
CA PRO A 221 -2.54 7.05 18.40
C PRO A 221 -2.90 8.48 18.86
N SER A 222 -1.94 9.40 18.90
CA SER A 222 -2.17 10.81 19.25
C SER A 222 -3.09 11.56 18.28
N LEU A 223 -3.27 11.03 17.06
CA LEU A 223 -4.13 11.60 16.01
C LEU A 223 -5.52 10.96 15.93
N LYS A 224 -5.83 10.01 16.82
CA LYS A 224 -7.15 9.36 16.85
C LYS A 224 -8.28 10.39 16.97
N GLY A 225 -9.18 10.40 15.99
CA GLY A 225 -10.33 11.33 15.95
C GLY A 225 -10.04 12.74 15.48
N LYS A 226 -8.77 13.08 15.20
CA LYS A 226 -8.38 14.44 14.75
C LYS A 226 -8.41 14.62 13.24
N LEU A 227 -8.30 13.54 12.47
CA LEU A 227 -8.30 13.56 11.01
C LEU A 227 -9.51 12.84 10.44
N ASN A 228 -10.09 13.39 9.38
CA ASN A 228 -11.11 12.76 8.55
C ASN A 228 -10.85 13.11 7.07
N GLY A 229 -11.57 12.46 6.14
CA GLY A 229 -11.37 12.76 4.73
C GLY A 229 -12.20 11.94 3.77
N ILE A 230 -12.01 12.25 2.48
CA ILE A 230 -12.69 11.61 1.35
C ILE A 230 -11.68 11.24 0.26
N SER A 231 -12.12 10.41 -0.68
CA SER A 231 -11.40 10.10 -1.92
C SER A 231 -12.18 10.62 -3.12
N LEU A 232 -11.49 11.26 -4.05
CA LEU A 232 -12.00 11.58 -5.39
C LEU A 232 -11.30 10.65 -6.38
N ARG A 233 -12.01 9.67 -6.93
CA ARG A 233 -11.47 8.79 -7.97
C ARG A 233 -11.47 9.52 -9.30
N VAL A 234 -10.34 9.47 -10.02
CA VAL A 234 -10.13 10.16 -11.29
C VAL A 234 -9.70 9.19 -12.39
N PRO A 235 -9.88 9.52 -13.68
CA PRO A 235 -9.57 8.65 -14.81
C PRO A 235 -8.08 8.49 -15.12
N THR A 236 -7.29 8.04 -14.14
CA THR A 236 -5.87 7.71 -14.29
C THR A 236 -5.63 6.27 -13.81
N PRO A 237 -4.74 5.49 -14.47
CA PRO A 237 -4.54 4.08 -14.14
C PRO A 237 -3.76 3.85 -12.84
N THR A 238 -2.85 4.74 -12.49
CA THR A 238 -2.09 4.76 -11.24
C THR A 238 -1.54 6.15 -10.97
N GLY A 239 -1.01 6.36 -9.77
CA GLY A 239 -0.51 7.65 -9.31
C GLY A 239 -1.62 8.52 -8.72
N SER A 240 -1.47 8.87 -7.47
CA SER A 240 -2.46 9.57 -6.65
C SER A 240 -1.80 10.70 -5.86
N ILE A 241 -2.59 11.63 -5.37
CA ILE A 241 -2.12 12.74 -4.53
C ILE A 241 -3.03 12.89 -3.31
N THR A 242 -2.43 13.02 -2.14
CA THR A 242 -3.12 13.38 -0.90
C THR A 242 -2.97 14.87 -0.65
N ASP A 243 -4.08 15.57 -0.56
CA ASP A 243 -4.21 16.95 -0.08
C ASP A 243 -4.57 16.90 1.40
N LEU A 244 -3.66 17.33 2.26
CA LEU A 244 -3.85 17.35 3.71
C LEU A 244 -3.87 18.80 4.20
N THR A 245 -5.01 19.22 4.76
CA THR A 245 -5.17 20.52 5.41
C THR A 245 -5.34 20.31 6.91
N VAL A 246 -4.49 20.94 7.71
CA VAL A 246 -4.50 20.81 9.18
C VAL A 246 -4.41 22.17 9.87
N ILE A 247 -4.94 22.23 11.10
CA ILE A 247 -4.64 23.28 12.05
C ILE A 247 -3.52 22.76 12.95
N THR A 248 -2.39 23.45 12.94
CA THR A 248 -1.24 23.15 13.81
C THR A 248 -1.40 23.76 15.21
N LYS A 249 -0.75 23.16 16.21
CA LYS A 249 -0.74 23.72 17.58
C LYS A 249 0.24 24.88 17.73
N LYS A 250 1.31 24.86 16.93
CA LYS A 250 2.33 25.92 16.89
C LYS A 250 2.14 26.75 15.63
N ASP A 251 2.57 28.02 15.67
CA ASP A 251 2.73 28.82 14.49
C ASP A 251 3.79 28.21 13.58
N VAL A 252 3.61 28.25 12.27
CA VAL A 252 4.50 27.69 11.26
C VAL A 252 4.67 28.62 10.07
N THR A 253 5.78 28.47 9.35
CA THR A 253 6.01 29.03 8.02
C THR A 253 6.13 27.93 6.98
N VAL A 254 6.03 28.26 5.71
CA VAL A 254 6.23 27.32 4.58
C VAL A 254 7.62 26.71 4.64
N GLU A 255 8.64 27.51 4.91
CA GLU A 255 10.04 27.12 4.97
C GLU A 255 10.29 26.13 6.12
N GLU A 256 9.74 26.37 7.31
CA GLU A 256 9.84 25.46 8.46
C GLU A 256 9.21 24.11 8.17
N VAL A 257 8.02 24.11 7.54
CA VAL A 257 7.30 22.88 7.17
C VAL A 257 8.09 22.08 6.14
N ASN A 258 8.53 22.71 5.04
CA ASN A 258 9.31 22.04 4.00
C ASN A 258 10.65 21.52 4.55
N SER A 259 11.32 22.29 5.42
CA SER A 259 12.56 21.84 6.10
C SER A 259 12.32 20.62 6.99
N ALA A 260 11.20 20.56 7.72
CA ALA A 260 10.86 19.40 8.54
C ALA A 260 10.68 18.14 7.69
N PHE A 261 10.01 18.23 6.54
CA PHE A 261 9.89 17.12 5.60
C PHE A 261 11.23 16.70 4.99
N GLU A 262 12.06 17.66 4.58
CA GLU A 262 13.41 17.35 4.06
C GLU A 262 14.27 16.63 5.10
N LYS A 263 14.25 17.10 6.35
CA LYS A 263 14.99 16.46 7.45
C LYS A 263 14.51 15.04 7.70
N ALA A 264 13.20 14.80 7.68
CA ALA A 264 12.62 13.47 7.84
C ALA A 264 13.03 12.55 6.69
N GLY A 265 12.92 13.00 5.45
CA GLY A 265 13.26 12.21 4.25
C GLY A 265 14.75 11.91 4.10
N LYS A 266 15.63 12.79 4.59
CA LYS A 266 17.09 12.55 4.65
C LYS A 266 17.51 11.71 5.87
N GLY A 267 16.63 11.56 6.86
CA GLY A 267 16.87 10.91 8.14
C GLY A 267 15.98 9.67 8.39
N PRO A 268 15.10 9.71 9.40
CA PRO A 268 14.37 8.51 9.85
C PRO A 268 13.39 7.93 8.84
N MET A 269 12.97 8.71 7.83
CA MET A 269 12.06 8.28 6.77
C MET A 269 12.75 8.15 5.41
N LYS A 270 14.08 7.94 5.39
CA LYS A 270 14.82 7.71 4.14
C LYS A 270 14.26 6.52 3.39
N GLY A 271 13.95 6.69 2.10
CA GLY A 271 13.32 5.66 1.25
C GLY A 271 11.80 5.54 1.42
N ILE A 272 11.22 6.22 2.43
CA ILE A 272 9.78 6.22 2.70
C ILE A 272 9.14 7.55 2.27
N LEU A 273 9.77 8.66 2.65
CA LEU A 273 9.35 10.01 2.30
C LEU A 273 10.48 10.73 1.59
N ARG A 274 10.16 11.43 0.52
CA ARG A 274 11.05 12.40 -0.12
C ARG A 274 10.34 13.72 -0.41
N VAL A 275 11.12 14.76 -0.61
CA VAL A 275 10.61 16.07 -1.02
C VAL A 275 10.96 16.30 -2.48
N GLU A 276 10.00 16.80 -3.25
CA GLU A 276 10.17 17.22 -4.64
C GLU A 276 9.92 18.72 -4.75
N ASN A 277 10.89 19.41 -5.35
CA ASN A 277 10.87 20.87 -5.52
C ASN A 277 10.53 21.30 -6.96
N ARG A 278 10.52 20.32 -7.90
CA ARG A 278 10.20 20.58 -9.30
C ARG A 278 8.70 20.48 -9.53
N PRO A 279 8.16 21.21 -10.53
CA PRO A 279 6.75 21.13 -10.88
C PRO A 279 6.45 19.79 -11.57
N ILE A 280 6.03 18.79 -10.79
CA ILE A 280 5.71 17.45 -11.26
C ILE A 280 4.20 17.24 -11.39
N VAL A 281 3.84 16.22 -12.15
CA VAL A 281 2.47 15.73 -12.31
C VAL A 281 2.41 14.23 -12.04
N GLN A 282 1.21 13.68 -11.99
CA GLN A 282 0.95 12.28 -11.67
C GLN A 282 1.83 11.29 -12.46
N ARG A 283 2.13 11.56 -13.74
CA ARG A 283 2.91 10.61 -14.56
C ARG A 283 4.36 10.48 -14.10
N ASP A 284 4.91 11.52 -13.49
CA ASP A 284 6.32 11.59 -13.06
C ASP A 284 6.62 10.73 -11.82
N ILE A 285 5.58 10.30 -11.08
CA ILE A 285 5.74 9.48 -9.89
C ILE A 285 5.39 8.01 -10.12
N VAL A 286 5.04 7.62 -11.34
CA VAL A 286 4.75 6.22 -11.66
C VAL A 286 6.03 5.40 -11.59
N GLY A 287 6.02 4.34 -10.78
CA GLY A 287 7.18 3.50 -10.49
C GLY A 287 8.07 4.03 -9.36
N ASP A 288 7.73 5.14 -8.72
CA ASP A 288 8.46 5.62 -7.54
C ASP A 288 8.12 4.75 -6.32
N SER A 289 9.16 4.29 -5.61
CA SER A 289 9.02 3.40 -4.46
C SER A 289 8.69 4.10 -3.14
N HIS A 290 8.75 5.44 -3.07
CA HIS A 290 8.42 6.15 -1.86
C HIS A 290 6.92 6.06 -1.54
N SER A 291 6.59 5.97 -0.27
CA SER A 291 5.21 6.02 0.21
C SER A 291 4.60 7.40 0.06
N CYS A 292 5.45 8.44 0.17
CA CYS A 292 5.02 9.83 0.12
C CYS A 292 6.10 10.69 -0.53
N ILE A 293 5.70 11.49 -1.53
CA ILE A 293 6.55 12.47 -2.20
C ILE A 293 5.91 13.84 -1.94
N ILE A 294 6.47 14.60 -1.02
CA ILE A 294 5.98 15.94 -0.67
C ILE A 294 6.25 16.90 -1.83
N ASP A 295 5.21 17.53 -2.34
CA ASP A 295 5.31 18.62 -3.31
C ASP A 295 5.53 19.94 -2.55
N SER A 296 6.77 20.35 -2.39
CA SER A 296 7.12 21.50 -1.56
C SER A 296 6.65 22.82 -2.13
N ALA A 297 6.46 22.90 -3.46
CA ALA A 297 5.96 24.11 -4.12
C ALA A 297 4.47 24.38 -3.82
N LEU A 298 3.73 23.34 -3.41
CA LEU A 298 2.30 23.45 -3.08
C LEU A 298 2.03 23.64 -1.59
N THR A 299 3.05 23.73 -0.74
CA THR A 299 2.88 24.01 0.70
C THR A 299 2.33 25.42 0.90
N GLN A 300 1.24 25.55 1.67
CA GLN A 300 0.57 26.82 1.93
C GLN A 300 0.27 26.97 3.42
N VAL A 301 0.45 28.19 3.94
CA VAL A 301 0.14 28.55 5.33
C VAL A 301 -0.74 29.80 5.33
N ILE A 302 -1.85 29.77 6.07
CA ILE A 302 -2.74 30.92 6.33
C ILE A 302 -2.85 31.08 7.85
N ASP A 303 -2.84 32.31 8.32
CA ASP A 303 -2.94 32.66 9.73
C ASP A 303 -1.97 31.87 10.63
N LYS A 304 -0.78 31.60 10.10
CA LYS A 304 0.33 30.87 10.75
C LYS A 304 0.02 29.45 11.17
N ARG A 305 -1.26 29.03 11.21
CA ARG A 305 -1.67 27.71 11.74
C ARG A 305 -2.51 26.86 10.79
N LEU A 306 -3.19 27.46 9.83
CA LEU A 306 -3.89 26.70 8.80
C LEU A 306 -2.88 26.32 7.73
N LEU A 307 -2.43 25.08 7.80
CA LEU A 307 -1.41 24.50 6.92
C LEU A 307 -2.04 23.55 5.91
N LYS A 308 -1.62 23.67 4.65
CA LYS A 308 -1.97 22.76 3.57
C LYS A 308 -0.71 22.20 2.93
N VAL A 309 -0.64 20.87 2.79
CA VAL A 309 0.48 20.13 2.18
C VAL A 309 -0.03 19.06 1.24
N PHE A 310 0.78 18.70 0.25
CA PHE A 310 0.46 17.69 -0.75
C PHE A 310 1.51 16.58 -0.77
N GLY A 311 1.05 15.34 -0.85
CA GLY A 311 1.89 14.17 -0.99
C GLY A 311 1.46 13.32 -2.18
N TRP A 312 2.34 13.17 -3.19
CA TRP A 312 2.18 12.25 -4.30
C TRP A 312 2.56 10.83 -3.89
N TYR A 313 1.95 9.84 -4.48
CA TYR A 313 2.31 8.43 -4.28
C TYR A 313 1.87 7.56 -5.45
N ASP A 314 2.69 6.59 -5.81
CA ASP A 314 2.24 5.50 -6.66
C ASP A 314 1.47 4.50 -5.78
N ASN A 315 0.16 4.48 -5.94
CA ASN A 315 -0.74 3.68 -5.10
C ASN A 315 -0.59 2.17 -5.31
N GLU A 316 0.08 1.72 -6.37
CA GLU A 316 0.42 0.31 -6.59
C GLU A 316 1.89 0.02 -6.26
N TRP A 317 2.83 0.72 -6.90
CA TRP A 317 4.26 0.44 -6.78
C TRP A 317 4.83 0.82 -5.41
N GLY A 318 4.59 2.04 -4.96
CA GLY A 318 5.03 2.49 -3.63
C GLY A 318 4.45 1.62 -2.52
N TYR A 319 3.17 1.31 -2.61
CA TYR A 319 2.49 0.43 -1.65
C TYR A 319 3.03 -1.00 -1.66
N SER A 320 3.29 -1.56 -2.83
CA SER A 320 3.86 -2.92 -2.96
C SER A 320 5.27 -3.02 -2.40
N ASN A 321 6.10 -1.95 -2.51
CA ASN A 321 7.40 -1.89 -1.83
C ASN A 321 7.24 -2.00 -0.32
N ARG A 322 6.27 -1.31 0.28
CA ARG A 322 6.00 -1.40 1.74
C ARG A 322 5.57 -2.78 2.18
N ILE A 323 4.76 -3.49 1.38
CA ILE A 323 4.39 -4.88 1.68
C ILE A 323 5.64 -5.78 1.72
N VAL A 324 6.53 -5.65 0.75
CA VAL A 324 7.75 -6.47 0.68
C VAL A 324 8.72 -6.15 1.83
N GLU A 325 8.91 -4.87 2.13
CA GLU A 325 9.74 -4.44 3.25
C GLU A 325 9.17 -4.90 4.61
N LEU A 326 7.84 -4.81 4.78
CA LEU A 326 7.18 -5.31 5.98
C LEU A 326 7.36 -6.83 6.11
N ALA A 327 7.27 -7.59 5.00
CA ALA A 327 7.54 -9.02 5.01
C ALA A 327 8.97 -9.34 5.47
N SER A 328 9.96 -8.59 4.99
CA SER A 328 11.36 -8.75 5.40
C SER A 328 11.58 -8.49 6.89
N LEU A 329 10.75 -7.65 7.50
CA LEU A 329 10.85 -7.28 8.92
C LEU A 329 10.26 -8.36 9.86
N LEU A 330 9.27 -9.15 9.40
CA LEU A 330 8.48 -10.02 10.29
C LEU A 330 9.24 -11.18 10.91
N LEU A 331 10.39 -11.59 10.37
CA LEU A 331 11.17 -12.73 10.86
C LEU A 331 12.58 -12.31 11.31
N GLN A 332 12.83 -11.03 11.47
CA GLN A 332 13.99 -10.49 12.14
C GLN A 332 13.73 -10.48 13.66
#